data_aaa5694faf53517240ba97f4f0886da6
#
_entry.id   aaa5694faf53517240ba97f4f0886da6
#
_cell.length_a   1.000
_cell.length_b   1.000
_cell.length_c   1.000
_cell.angle_alpha   90.00
_cell.angle_beta   90.00
_cell.angle_gamma   90.00
#
_symmetry.space_group_name_H-M   'P 1'
#
loop_
_entity.id
_entity.type
_entity.pdbx_description
1 polymer ?
#
loop_
_entity_poly.entity_id
_entity_poly.type
_entity_poly.pdbx_seq_one_letter_code
_entity_poly.pdbx_strand_id
1 'polypeptide(L)'
;MATTITGTTQIAMAGPTVDQLSHCLVKSTTAADKTTVLQWTFVALSAHPELKKFSNVNEEQRTQLDQNLAQVLQRILVEQCSSQTKAVIQAEGLQAVGDSFQELGQITGDEILENPEVKSQLKGVLHYVDLNKLVMTFLTPDVWNKLGLIR
;
A
#
# COMPACT_ATOMS: atom_id res chain seq x y z
N MET A 1 28.74 -22.17 16.27
CA MET A 1 28.59 -21.71 16.04
C MET A 1 27.92 -20.77 15.95
N ALA A 2 27.63 -20.31 15.77
CA ALA A 2 27.14 -19.55 15.72
C ALA A 2 26.45 -18.86 15.42
N THR A 3 26.18 -18.47 15.24
CA THR A 3 25.69 -17.93 15.02
C THR A 3 24.96 -17.13 14.94
N THR A 4 24.67 -16.63 14.86
CA THR A 4 24.12 -15.92 14.87
C THR A 4 23.28 -15.29 14.63
N ILE A 5 23.01 -14.87 14.30
CA ILE A 5 22.30 -14.35 13.95
C ILE A 5 21.77 -13.48 14.11
N THR A 6 21.74 -12.98 14.08
CA THR A 6 21.26 -12.16 14.20
C THR A 6 20.33 -11.69 13.94
N GLY A 7 20.16 -11.43 13.61
CA GLY A 7 19.30 -10.92 13.30
C GLY A 7 18.58 -10.48 13.13
N THR A 8 18.39 -10.52 13.00
CA THR A 8 17.73 -10.12 12.81
C THR A 8 16.77 -9.81 12.56
N THR A 9 16.68 -9.58 12.41
CA THR A 9 15.87 -9.11 12.24
C THR A 9 15.02 -9.09 11.58
N GLN A 10 14.94 -9.10 11.07
CA GLN A 10 14.20 -8.99 10.37
C GLN A 10 13.17 -9.41 10.18
N ILE A 11 13.17 -9.66 10.60
CA ILE A 11 12.23 -9.84 10.73
C ILE A 11 11.23 -9.72 9.94
N ALA A 12 10.88 -9.10 9.87
CA ALA A 12 9.84 -8.86 9.06
C ALA A 12 10.01 -9.46 7.81
N MET A 13 10.69 -10.33 7.80
CA MET A 13 11.07 -10.71 6.73
C MET A 13 10.38 -11.70 6.14
N ALA A 14 10.03 -11.45 4.99
CA ALA A 14 9.50 -12.41 4.10
C ALA A 14 10.58 -13.41 3.75
N GLY A 15 10.21 -14.64 3.52
CA GLY A 15 11.14 -15.62 3.02
C GLY A 15 11.45 -15.40 1.55
N PRO A 16 12.42 -16.16 1.00
CA PRO A 16 12.81 -15.99 -0.41
C PRO A 16 11.67 -16.22 -1.40
N THR A 17 10.74 -17.13 -1.10
CA THR A 17 9.62 -17.40 -2.01
C THR A 17 8.65 -16.23 -2.03
N VAL A 18 8.42 -15.58 -0.88
CA VAL A 18 7.58 -14.39 -0.81
C VAL A 18 8.21 -13.26 -1.62
N ASP A 19 9.53 -13.07 -1.51
CA ASP A 19 10.22 -12.05 -2.27
C ASP A 19 10.11 -12.28 -3.78
N GLN A 20 10.24 -13.52 -4.22
CA GLN A 20 10.11 -13.87 -5.62
C GLN A 20 8.70 -13.62 -6.16
N LEU A 21 7.69 -13.96 -5.36
CA LEU A 21 6.32 -13.70 -5.75
C LEU A 21 6.05 -12.19 -5.78
N SER A 22 6.51 -11.46 -4.77
CA SER A 22 6.39 -10.00 -4.73
C SER A 22 6.95 -9.37 -6.00
N HIS A 23 8.12 -9.79 -6.41
CA HIS A 23 8.76 -9.32 -7.63
C HIS A 23 7.90 -9.59 -8.87
N CYS A 24 7.38 -10.81 -8.97
CA CYS A 24 6.51 -11.19 -10.07
C CYS A 24 5.23 -10.36 -10.09
N LEU A 25 4.63 -10.14 -8.93
CA LEU A 25 3.40 -9.33 -8.81
C LEU A 25 3.64 -7.90 -9.31
N VAL A 26 4.70 -7.27 -8.84
CA VAL A 26 5.04 -5.90 -9.26
C VAL A 26 5.24 -5.84 -10.77
N LYS A 27 5.96 -6.80 -11.32
CA LYS A 27 6.26 -6.84 -12.74
C LYS A 27 5.03 -7.11 -13.61
N SER A 28 4.09 -7.90 -13.09
CA SER A 28 2.91 -8.35 -13.84
C SER A 28 1.71 -7.40 -13.74
N THR A 29 1.74 -6.48 -12.79
CA THR A 29 0.62 -5.56 -12.55
C THR A 29 0.70 -4.38 -13.51
N THR A 30 -0.33 -4.22 -14.34
CA THR A 30 -0.42 -3.13 -15.30
C THR A 30 -1.01 -1.88 -14.66
N ALA A 31 -0.94 -0.75 -15.38
CA ALA A 31 -1.59 0.48 -14.93
C ALA A 31 -3.10 0.29 -14.78
N ALA A 32 -3.73 -0.45 -15.69
CA ALA A 32 -5.16 -0.75 -15.59
C ALA A 32 -5.48 -1.59 -14.36
N ASP A 33 -4.61 -2.54 -14.03
CA ASP A 33 -4.77 -3.36 -12.82
C ASP A 33 -4.71 -2.49 -11.56
N LYS A 34 -3.78 -1.54 -11.52
CA LYS A 34 -3.67 -0.62 -10.37
C LYS A 34 -4.93 0.22 -10.22
N THR A 35 -5.51 0.67 -11.33
CA THR A 35 -6.79 1.38 -11.30
C THR A 35 -7.89 0.51 -10.69
N THR A 36 -7.95 -0.76 -11.08
CA THR A 36 -8.92 -1.71 -10.53
C THR A 36 -8.73 -1.87 -9.02
N VAL A 37 -7.49 -2.02 -8.59
CA VAL A 37 -7.17 -2.15 -7.16
C VAL A 37 -7.57 -0.89 -6.40
N LEU A 38 -7.29 0.28 -6.96
CA LEU A 38 -7.65 1.56 -6.34
C LEU A 38 -9.17 1.67 -6.16
N GLN A 39 -9.92 1.40 -7.22
CA GLN A 39 -11.38 1.47 -7.19
C GLN A 39 -11.97 0.48 -6.20
N TRP A 40 -11.48 -0.75 -6.22
CA TRP A 40 -11.93 -1.77 -5.30
C TRP A 40 -11.62 -1.39 -3.84
N THR A 41 -10.43 -0.84 -3.59
CA THR A 41 -10.02 -0.40 -2.25
C THR A 41 -11.00 0.64 -1.71
N PHE A 42 -11.37 1.62 -2.56
CA PHE A 42 -12.35 2.63 -2.15
C PHE A 42 -13.68 1.99 -1.79
N VAL A 43 -14.15 1.05 -2.61
CA VAL A 43 -15.42 0.37 -2.36
C VAL A 43 -15.36 -0.45 -1.08
N ALA A 44 -14.26 -1.14 -0.85
CA ALA A 44 -14.08 -1.92 0.38
C ALA A 44 -14.10 -1.01 1.60
N LEU A 45 -13.37 0.11 1.55
CA LEU A 45 -13.35 1.07 2.66
C LEU A 45 -14.72 1.69 2.89
N SER A 46 -15.47 1.94 1.81
CA SER A 46 -16.79 2.56 1.93
C SER A 46 -17.81 1.69 2.69
N ALA A 47 -17.51 0.40 2.88
CA ALA A 47 -18.34 -0.47 3.69
C ALA A 47 -18.16 -0.23 5.19
N HIS A 48 -17.08 0.43 5.59
CA HIS A 48 -16.82 0.75 6.99
C HIS A 48 -17.92 1.67 7.53
N PRO A 49 -18.47 1.39 8.72
CA PRO A 49 -19.59 2.19 9.25
C PRO A 49 -19.34 3.70 9.26
N GLU A 50 -18.11 4.11 9.57
CA GLU A 50 -17.78 5.54 9.64
C GLU A 50 -17.62 6.19 8.26
N LEU A 51 -17.46 5.39 7.22
CA LEU A 51 -17.24 5.89 5.86
C LEU A 51 -18.48 5.78 4.97
N LYS A 52 -19.45 4.96 5.36
CA LYS A 52 -20.66 4.74 4.55
C LYS A 52 -21.37 6.03 4.18
N LYS A 53 -21.43 6.97 5.10
CA LYS A 53 -22.16 8.23 4.90
C LYS A 53 -21.51 9.16 3.87
N PHE A 54 -20.27 8.89 3.50
CA PHE A 54 -19.55 9.70 2.52
C PHE A 54 -19.53 9.07 1.12
N SER A 55 -20.21 7.95 0.94
CA SER A 55 -20.14 7.20 -0.31
C SER A 55 -21.50 6.82 -0.83
N ASN A 56 -21.66 6.86 -2.16
CA ASN A 56 -22.86 6.44 -2.85
C ASN A 56 -22.68 5.12 -3.58
N VAL A 57 -21.72 4.31 -3.16
CA VAL A 57 -21.46 3.03 -3.80
C VAL A 57 -22.64 2.10 -3.58
N ASN A 58 -23.21 1.55 -4.67
CA ASN A 58 -24.31 0.61 -4.61
C ASN A 58 -23.84 -0.84 -4.75
N GLU A 59 -24.75 -1.78 -4.53
CA GLU A 59 -24.43 -3.21 -4.58
C GLU A 59 -23.93 -3.67 -5.95
N GLU A 60 -24.50 -3.11 -7.01
CA GLU A 60 -24.08 -3.47 -8.37
C GLU A 60 -22.63 -3.06 -8.61
N GLN A 61 -22.26 -1.87 -8.19
CA GLN A 61 -20.88 -1.40 -8.29
C GLN A 61 -19.94 -2.26 -7.47
N ARG A 62 -20.34 -2.65 -6.26
CA ARG A 62 -19.54 -3.53 -5.40
C ARG A 62 -19.27 -4.85 -6.09
N THR A 63 -20.33 -5.48 -6.59
CA THR A 63 -20.22 -6.76 -7.28
C THR A 63 -19.30 -6.65 -8.50
N GLN A 64 -19.47 -5.59 -9.29
CA GLN A 64 -18.65 -5.41 -10.47
C GLN A 64 -17.18 -5.26 -10.14
N LEU A 65 -16.87 -4.48 -9.10
CA LEU A 65 -15.47 -4.28 -8.71
C LEU A 65 -14.87 -5.51 -8.04
N ASP A 66 -15.66 -6.29 -7.30
CA ASP A 66 -15.20 -7.57 -6.78
C ASP A 66 -14.82 -8.50 -7.93
N GLN A 67 -15.67 -8.57 -8.95
CA GLN A 67 -15.41 -9.41 -10.12
C GLN A 67 -14.17 -8.94 -10.88
N ASN A 68 -14.05 -7.63 -11.06
CA ASN A 68 -12.89 -7.06 -11.76
C ASN A 68 -11.59 -7.40 -11.04
N LEU A 69 -11.57 -7.22 -9.72
CA LEU A 69 -10.37 -7.55 -8.95
C LEU A 69 -10.08 -9.04 -8.96
N ALA A 70 -11.12 -9.87 -8.86
CA ALA A 70 -10.94 -11.31 -8.92
C ALA A 70 -10.28 -11.75 -10.22
N GLN A 71 -10.66 -11.14 -11.34
CA GLN A 71 -10.06 -11.44 -12.63
C GLN A 71 -8.59 -11.05 -12.67
N VAL A 72 -8.24 -9.88 -12.11
CA VAL A 72 -6.85 -9.44 -12.03
C VAL A 72 -6.03 -10.41 -11.19
N LEU A 73 -6.52 -10.77 -10.02
CA LEU A 73 -5.82 -11.69 -9.11
C LEU A 73 -5.63 -13.07 -9.76
N GLN A 74 -6.68 -13.57 -10.41
CA GLN A 74 -6.62 -14.87 -11.05
C GLN A 74 -5.58 -14.87 -12.18
N ARG A 75 -5.59 -13.84 -13.02
CA ARG A 75 -4.62 -13.75 -14.10
C ARG A 75 -3.19 -13.70 -13.56
N ILE A 76 -2.95 -12.86 -12.57
CA ILE A 76 -1.60 -12.68 -12.06
C ILE A 76 -1.13 -13.90 -11.27
N LEU A 77 -1.92 -14.38 -10.32
CA LEU A 77 -1.51 -15.46 -9.43
C LEU A 77 -1.51 -16.83 -10.09
N VAL A 78 -2.47 -17.08 -10.99
CA VAL A 78 -2.65 -18.41 -11.58
C VAL A 78 -1.95 -18.53 -12.93
N GLU A 79 -1.95 -17.46 -13.72
CA GLU A 79 -1.40 -17.52 -15.07
C GLU A 79 0.00 -16.95 -15.18
N GLN A 80 0.25 -15.78 -14.64
CA GLN A 80 1.53 -15.10 -14.86
C GLN A 80 2.58 -15.44 -13.79
N CYS A 81 2.16 -15.62 -12.56
CA CYS A 81 3.07 -15.89 -11.45
C CYS A 81 2.76 -17.25 -10.79
N SER A 82 2.29 -18.22 -11.56
CA SER A 82 1.82 -19.48 -10.99
C SER A 82 2.91 -20.26 -10.28
N SER A 83 4.11 -20.34 -10.83
CA SER A 83 5.20 -21.08 -10.20
C SER A 83 5.64 -20.42 -8.89
N GLN A 84 5.72 -19.10 -8.86
CA GLN A 84 6.08 -18.36 -7.65
C GLN A 84 4.97 -18.48 -6.59
N THR A 85 3.71 -18.41 -7.00
CA THR A 85 2.57 -18.59 -6.10
C THR A 85 2.59 -19.98 -5.47
N LYS A 86 2.80 -21.00 -6.30
CA LYS A 86 2.89 -22.38 -5.81
C LYS A 86 4.05 -22.53 -4.81
N ALA A 87 5.20 -21.96 -5.13
CA ALA A 87 6.37 -22.05 -4.25
C ALA A 87 6.09 -21.41 -2.88
N VAL A 88 5.43 -20.25 -2.86
CA VAL A 88 5.07 -19.58 -1.61
C VAL A 88 4.13 -20.48 -0.78
N ILE A 89 3.10 -21.02 -1.41
CA ILE A 89 2.14 -21.86 -0.69
C ILE A 89 2.83 -23.09 -0.09
N GLN A 90 3.72 -23.72 -0.86
CA GLN A 90 4.43 -24.91 -0.41
C GLN A 90 5.44 -24.62 0.70
N ALA A 91 6.15 -23.51 0.59
CA ALA A 91 7.22 -23.20 1.54
C ALA A 91 6.74 -22.45 2.79
N GLU A 92 5.77 -21.56 2.62
CA GLU A 92 5.40 -20.61 3.70
C GLU A 92 3.91 -20.59 4.01
N GLY A 93 3.07 -21.26 3.22
CA GLY A 93 1.64 -21.35 3.43
C GLY A 93 0.82 -20.34 2.66
N LEU A 94 -0.48 -20.57 2.61
CA LEU A 94 -1.38 -19.73 1.82
C LEU A 94 -1.39 -18.28 2.26
N GLN A 95 -1.26 -18.02 3.56
CA GLN A 95 -1.27 -16.64 4.07
C GLN A 95 -0.11 -15.82 3.55
N ALA A 96 1.02 -16.45 3.27
CA ALA A 96 2.19 -15.74 2.76
C ALA A 96 1.98 -15.18 1.34
N VAL A 97 0.98 -15.69 0.61
CA VAL A 97 0.59 -15.09 -0.66
C VAL A 97 0.13 -13.65 -0.44
N GLY A 98 -0.65 -13.43 0.62
CA GLY A 98 -1.07 -12.07 0.99
C GLY A 98 0.12 -11.17 1.31
N ASP A 99 1.11 -11.69 2.03
CA ASP A 99 2.31 -10.92 2.37
C ASP A 99 3.06 -10.45 1.13
N SER A 100 2.98 -11.23 0.05
CA SER A 100 3.67 -10.91 -1.20
C SER A 100 3.10 -9.66 -1.89
N PHE A 101 1.92 -9.20 -1.50
CA PHE A 101 1.32 -7.99 -2.06
C PHE A 101 1.78 -6.71 -1.35
N GLN A 102 2.58 -6.82 -0.29
CA GLN A 102 2.94 -5.65 0.51
C GLN A 102 3.72 -4.61 -0.30
N GLU A 103 4.70 -5.05 -1.08
CA GLU A 103 5.50 -4.15 -1.90
C GLU A 103 4.63 -3.47 -2.97
N LEU A 104 3.78 -4.24 -3.63
CA LEU A 104 2.87 -3.71 -4.64
C LEU A 104 1.92 -2.69 -4.02
N GLY A 105 1.41 -2.99 -2.82
CA GLY A 105 0.56 -2.06 -2.08
C GLY A 105 1.27 -0.75 -1.76
N GLN A 106 2.52 -0.83 -1.37
CA GLN A 106 3.32 0.36 -1.07
C GLN A 106 3.53 1.21 -2.32
N ILE A 107 3.94 0.59 -3.41
CA ILE A 107 4.16 1.30 -4.67
C ILE A 107 2.86 1.99 -5.13
N THR A 108 1.75 1.26 -5.06
CA THR A 108 0.45 1.80 -5.46
C THR A 108 0.03 2.95 -4.55
N GLY A 109 0.26 2.80 -3.25
CA GLY A 109 -0.03 3.86 -2.29
C GLY A 109 0.76 5.12 -2.57
N ASP A 110 2.05 4.98 -2.87
CA ASP A 110 2.90 6.11 -3.20
C ASP A 110 2.40 6.83 -4.47
N GLU A 111 2.01 6.06 -5.47
CA GLU A 111 1.44 6.63 -6.70
C GLU A 111 0.14 7.39 -6.45
N ILE A 112 -0.71 6.88 -5.55
CA ILE A 112 -1.95 7.56 -5.17
C ILE A 112 -1.63 8.91 -4.53
N LEU A 113 -0.67 8.94 -3.63
CA LEU A 113 -0.27 10.17 -2.94
C LEU A 113 0.39 11.18 -3.88
N GLU A 114 0.96 10.72 -4.99
CA GLU A 114 1.55 11.61 -5.99
C GLU A 114 0.51 12.22 -6.93
N ASN A 115 -0.71 11.72 -6.94
CA ASN A 115 -1.77 12.25 -7.79
C ASN A 115 -2.07 13.71 -7.42
N PRO A 116 -2.12 14.64 -8.39
CA PRO A 116 -2.30 16.08 -8.10
C PRO A 116 -3.59 16.39 -7.35
N GLU A 117 -4.69 15.72 -7.66
CA GLU A 117 -5.96 15.96 -6.99
C GLU A 117 -5.90 15.49 -5.54
N VAL A 118 -5.26 14.34 -5.28
CA VAL A 118 -5.07 13.83 -3.92
C VAL A 118 -4.16 14.78 -3.14
N LYS A 119 -3.05 15.21 -3.73
CA LYS A 119 -2.14 16.16 -3.09
C LYS A 119 -2.86 17.47 -2.74
N SER A 120 -3.68 17.96 -3.65
CA SER A 120 -4.45 19.18 -3.41
C SER A 120 -5.38 19.02 -2.21
N GLN A 121 -6.06 17.87 -2.13
CA GLN A 121 -6.96 17.58 -1.01
C GLN A 121 -6.20 17.51 0.31
N LEU A 122 -5.02 16.86 0.31
CA LEU A 122 -4.20 16.77 1.50
C LEU A 122 -3.71 18.15 1.95
N LYS A 123 -3.29 18.98 1.00
CA LYS A 123 -2.85 20.35 1.30
C LYS A 123 -3.97 21.21 1.86
N GLY A 124 -5.21 20.92 1.47
CA GLY A 124 -6.36 21.67 1.95
C GLY A 124 -6.49 21.68 3.47
N VAL A 125 -6.02 20.64 4.12
CA VAL A 125 -6.03 20.58 5.59
C VAL A 125 -5.20 21.69 6.20
N LEU A 126 -4.13 22.10 5.52
CA LEU A 126 -3.21 23.13 6.03
C LEU A 126 -3.88 24.50 6.19
N HIS A 127 -4.96 24.75 5.45
CA HIS A 127 -5.71 25.98 5.61
C HIS A 127 -6.34 26.12 7.00
N TYR A 128 -6.54 25.01 7.68
CA TYR A 128 -7.20 24.98 8.97
C TYR A 128 -6.23 24.71 10.12
N VAL A 129 -4.95 24.54 9.82
CA VAL A 129 -3.92 24.35 10.82
C VAL A 129 -3.36 25.73 11.20
N ASP A 130 -3.22 25.97 12.50
CA ASP A 130 -2.60 27.19 12.98
C ASP A 130 -1.09 27.08 12.79
N LEU A 131 -0.60 27.60 11.66
CA LEU A 131 0.82 27.51 11.31
C LEU A 131 1.70 28.29 12.27
N ASN A 132 1.19 29.39 12.82
CA ASN A 132 1.92 30.16 13.83
C ASN A 132 2.18 29.31 15.05
N LYS A 133 1.16 28.58 15.50
CA LYS A 133 1.29 27.70 16.64
C LYS A 133 2.32 26.60 16.39
N LEU A 134 2.34 26.04 15.19
CA LEU A 134 3.31 25.03 14.82
C LEU A 134 4.72 25.59 14.86
N VAL A 135 4.92 26.77 14.25
CA VAL A 135 6.23 27.41 14.22
C VAL A 135 6.72 27.69 15.65
N MET A 136 5.86 28.30 16.46
CA MET A 136 6.24 28.68 17.82
C MET A 136 6.48 27.48 18.73
N THR A 137 5.79 26.37 18.48
CA THR A 137 5.90 25.19 19.31
C THR A 137 7.08 24.31 18.95
N PHE A 138 7.32 24.11 17.67
CA PHE A 138 8.28 23.11 17.20
C PHE A 138 9.57 23.66 16.63
N LEU A 139 9.58 24.89 16.14
CA LEU A 139 10.80 25.44 15.55
C LEU A 139 11.59 26.24 16.59
N THR A 140 12.10 25.53 17.58
CA THR A 140 13.05 26.06 18.54
C THR A 140 14.41 26.26 17.85
N PRO A 141 15.36 26.99 18.46
CA PRO A 141 16.68 27.16 17.88
C PRO A 141 17.36 25.84 17.52
N ASP A 142 17.18 24.80 18.32
CA ASP A 142 17.77 23.49 18.06
C ASP A 142 17.19 22.90 16.77
N VAL A 143 15.90 23.02 16.57
CA VAL A 143 15.23 22.51 15.37
C VAL A 143 15.65 23.31 14.15
N TRP A 144 15.72 24.64 14.29
CA TRP A 144 16.20 25.51 13.21
C TRP A 144 17.57 25.08 12.72
N ASN A 145 18.48 24.82 13.66
CA ASN A 145 19.84 24.39 13.34
C ASN A 145 19.83 23.06 12.59
N LYS A 146 19.01 22.11 13.03
CA LYS A 146 18.91 20.79 12.39
C LYS A 146 18.34 20.86 10.99
N LEU A 147 17.48 21.85 10.73
CA LEU A 147 16.90 22.02 9.40
C LEU A 147 17.84 22.80 8.48
N GLY A 148 18.96 23.34 8.99
CA GLY A 148 19.87 24.11 8.20
C GLY A 148 19.35 25.51 7.84
N LEU A 149 18.35 25.99 8.55
CA LEU A 149 17.72 27.28 8.29
C LEU A 149 18.41 28.45 9.01
N ILE A 150 19.21 28.12 10.02
CA ILE A 150 19.98 29.11 10.77
C ILE A 150 21.45 28.84 10.55
N ARG A 151 22.16 29.88 10.34
CA ARG A 151 23.60 29.79 10.10
C ARG A 151 24.40 30.46 11.17
#